data_13f47893c5fcad5a1951c4ab62754099
#
_entry.id   13f47893c5fcad5a1951c4ab62754099
#
_cell.length_a   1.000
_cell.length_b   1.000
_cell.length_c   1.000
_cell.angle_alpha   90.00
_cell.angle_beta   90.00
_cell.angle_gamma   90.00
#
_symmetry.space_group_name_H-M   'P 1'
#
loop_
_entity.id
_entity.type
_entity.pdbx_description
1 polymer ?
#
loop_
_entity_poly.entity_id
_entity_poly.type
_entity_poly.pdbx_seq_one_letter_code
_entity_poly.pdbx_strand_id
1 'polypeptide(L)'
;MMNSIDQAKSVCNICGLNKDVNAENLNAIPGLSVNCKRCGKYTITDIAIDDEICRKNKTKSYLLSGAIRYYHEHGLAPFSVDSLTFNADKFNDMVMPLVPKSVPEKMDRLLEYVAKKAEHPGSLVTLYNDYDYPVAFCKDYGEMEYYMVHLQKSGYVEGAPTQGSWNLRLTPPGWKHLEELKKANKESKQAFVAMSFKPELIKVFKDGIEPIEKETGFTMKRVDSEEHNDKIDNRIISEIRKSRFLIADFTDQRQGVYFEAGYALGLGIPVIWTCRKNNIKQCHFDTRQYNHIVWKTADELKEKLKNRILATIGTAKSSNP
;
A
#
# COMPACT_ATOMS: atom_id res chain seq x y z
N MET A 1 -0.55 7.47 -43.10
CA MET A 1 0.20 7.05 -41.88
C MET A 1 -0.59 7.57 -40.70
N MET A 2 -1.11 6.72 -39.85
CA MET A 2 -1.77 7.15 -38.61
C MET A 2 -0.75 7.89 -37.75
N ASN A 3 -1.13 9.02 -37.16
CA ASN A 3 -0.29 9.77 -36.23
C ASN A 3 0.06 8.88 -35.02
N SER A 4 1.27 9.03 -34.46
CA SER A 4 1.73 8.28 -33.28
C SER A 4 0.73 8.32 -32.11
N ILE A 5 0.02 9.43 -31.95
CA ILE A 5 -1.02 9.65 -30.93
C ILE A 5 -2.30 8.83 -31.21
N ASP A 6 -2.71 8.65 -32.46
CA ASP A 6 -3.90 7.85 -32.80
C ASP A 6 -3.62 6.35 -32.57
N GLN A 7 -2.40 5.90 -32.80
CA GLN A 7 -1.97 4.54 -32.49
C GLN A 7 -1.85 4.32 -30.97
N ALA A 8 -1.43 5.36 -30.24
CA ALA A 8 -1.33 5.35 -28.76
C ALA A 8 -2.70 5.26 -28.07
N LYS A 9 -3.80 5.62 -28.75
CA LYS A 9 -5.17 5.51 -28.19
C LYS A 9 -5.75 4.10 -28.28
N SER A 10 -5.25 3.27 -29.17
CA SER A 10 -5.78 1.91 -29.41
C SER A 10 -4.96 0.81 -28.76
N VAL A 11 -3.76 1.13 -28.27
CA VAL A 11 -2.82 0.18 -27.65
C VAL A 11 -2.32 0.75 -26.33
N CYS A 12 -2.30 -0.09 -25.28
CA CYS A 12 -1.73 0.33 -24.00
C CYS A 12 -0.23 0.54 -24.11
N ASN A 13 0.23 1.75 -23.86
CA ASN A 13 1.65 2.13 -23.93
C ASN A 13 2.53 1.43 -22.92
N ILE A 14 1.95 0.86 -21.85
CA ILE A 14 2.69 0.16 -20.79
C ILE A 14 2.84 -1.33 -21.10
N CYS A 15 1.74 -2.03 -21.33
CA CYS A 15 1.71 -3.49 -21.45
C CYS A 15 1.48 -4.01 -22.87
N GLY A 16 1.30 -3.13 -23.86
CA GLY A 16 1.09 -3.50 -25.25
C GLY A 16 -0.27 -4.15 -25.56
N LEU A 17 -1.22 -4.14 -24.61
CA LEU A 17 -2.56 -4.66 -24.87
C LEU A 17 -3.23 -3.82 -25.98
N ASN A 18 -3.77 -4.48 -27.00
CA ASN A 18 -4.39 -3.85 -28.17
C ASN A 18 -5.92 -4.01 -28.24
N LYS A 19 -6.52 -4.47 -27.16
CA LYS A 19 -7.97 -4.61 -26.96
C LYS A 19 -8.32 -4.14 -25.56
N ASP A 20 -9.56 -3.71 -25.35
CA ASP A 20 -10.02 -3.25 -24.02
C ASP A 20 -9.14 -2.13 -23.42
N VAL A 21 -8.76 -1.18 -24.29
CA VAL A 21 -8.02 0.03 -23.95
C VAL A 21 -8.81 1.23 -24.45
N ASN A 22 -9.06 2.17 -23.54
CA ASN A 22 -9.68 3.46 -23.86
C ASN A 22 -8.72 4.58 -23.43
N ALA A 23 -8.46 5.54 -24.31
CA ALA A 23 -7.61 6.67 -24.01
C ALA A 23 -8.22 7.99 -24.47
N GLU A 24 -8.13 9.00 -23.62
CA GLU A 24 -8.66 10.35 -23.85
C GLU A 24 -7.54 11.36 -23.61
N ASN A 25 -7.59 12.50 -24.31
CA ASN A 25 -6.63 13.57 -24.11
C ASN A 25 -6.78 14.18 -22.71
N LEU A 26 -5.66 14.52 -22.09
CA LEU A 26 -5.65 15.29 -20.84
C LEU A 26 -5.95 16.77 -21.14
N ASN A 27 -6.70 17.43 -20.25
CA ASN A 27 -7.07 18.83 -20.43
C ASN A 27 -5.98 19.82 -19.98
N ALA A 28 -5.13 19.43 -19.03
CA ALA A 28 -4.20 20.34 -18.36
C ALA A 28 -2.77 20.27 -18.88
N ILE A 29 -2.34 19.14 -19.41
CA ILE A 29 -0.99 18.91 -19.94
C ILE A 29 -1.08 18.03 -21.21
N PRO A 30 -0.13 18.15 -22.16
CA PRO A 30 -0.06 17.25 -23.29
C PRO A 30 0.13 15.79 -22.85
N GLY A 31 -0.83 14.92 -23.20
CA GLY A 31 -0.82 13.53 -22.81
C GLY A 31 -2.20 12.87 -22.82
N LEU A 32 -2.22 11.61 -22.41
CA LEU A 32 -3.39 10.75 -22.39
C LEU A 32 -3.77 10.29 -20.98
N SER A 33 -5.07 10.28 -20.69
CA SER A 33 -5.66 9.48 -19.62
C SER A 33 -6.07 8.13 -20.22
N VAL A 34 -5.47 7.06 -19.73
CA VAL A 34 -5.63 5.72 -20.27
C VAL A 34 -6.34 4.82 -19.26
N ASN A 35 -7.34 4.09 -19.73
CA ASN A 35 -8.00 3.00 -18.99
C ASN A 35 -7.75 1.69 -19.73
N CYS A 36 -6.85 0.89 -19.21
CA CYS A 36 -6.45 -0.41 -19.75
C CYS A 36 -6.96 -1.54 -18.85
N LYS A 37 -7.66 -2.52 -19.41
CA LYS A 37 -8.21 -3.64 -18.63
C LYS A 37 -7.14 -4.44 -17.87
N ARG A 38 -5.90 -4.48 -18.38
CA ARG A 38 -4.77 -5.17 -17.74
C ARG A 38 -4.08 -4.31 -16.67
N CYS A 39 -3.70 -3.07 -17.02
CA CYS A 39 -2.95 -2.19 -16.10
C CYS A 39 -3.85 -1.42 -15.14
N GLY A 40 -5.07 -1.08 -15.54
CA GLY A 40 -5.92 -0.12 -14.84
C GLY A 40 -5.82 1.29 -15.41
N LYS A 41 -6.17 2.28 -14.59
CA LYS A 41 -6.17 3.71 -14.97
C LYS A 41 -4.81 4.34 -14.70
N TYR A 42 -4.29 5.10 -15.69
CA TYR A 42 -3.06 5.89 -15.55
C TYR A 42 -3.08 7.09 -16.50
N THR A 43 -2.16 8.04 -16.27
CA THR A 43 -1.90 9.12 -17.21
C THR A 43 -0.51 8.95 -17.81
N ILE A 44 -0.32 9.38 -19.06
CA ILE A 44 0.99 9.35 -19.73
C ILE A 44 1.18 10.62 -20.55
N THR A 45 2.35 11.25 -20.45
CA THR A 45 2.68 12.46 -21.20
C THR A 45 3.01 12.12 -22.66
N ASP A 46 2.76 13.06 -23.60
CA ASP A 46 3.11 12.89 -25.01
C ASP A 46 4.62 12.62 -25.19
N ILE A 47 5.48 13.30 -24.43
CA ILE A 47 6.93 13.07 -24.46
C ILE A 47 7.25 11.61 -24.10
N ALA A 48 6.59 11.02 -23.09
CA ALA A 48 6.83 9.63 -22.73
C ALA A 48 6.32 8.65 -23.80
N ILE A 49 5.27 9.01 -24.55
CA ILE A 49 4.77 8.25 -25.68
C ILE A 49 5.76 8.32 -26.86
N ASP A 50 6.18 9.52 -27.24
CA ASP A 50 7.08 9.76 -28.37
C ASP A 50 8.46 9.15 -28.14
N ASP A 51 8.96 9.19 -26.92
CA ASP A 51 10.20 8.53 -26.49
C ASP A 51 10.09 7.00 -26.45
N GLU A 52 8.91 6.44 -26.66
CA GLU A 52 8.64 4.99 -26.56
C GLU A 52 9.19 4.40 -25.22
N ILE A 53 9.06 5.16 -24.14
CA ILE A 53 9.77 4.90 -22.87
C ILE A 53 9.55 3.47 -22.35
N CYS A 54 8.31 2.96 -22.46
CA CYS A 54 7.98 1.61 -22.02
C CYS A 54 8.51 0.54 -22.97
N ARG A 55 8.52 0.82 -24.28
CA ARG A 55 9.07 -0.09 -25.31
C ARG A 55 10.58 -0.26 -25.15
N LYS A 56 11.29 0.83 -24.86
CA LYS A 56 12.74 0.82 -24.58
C LYS A 56 13.08 0.10 -23.26
N ASN A 57 12.16 0.07 -22.31
CA ASN A 57 12.34 -0.52 -20.98
C ASN A 57 11.49 -1.77 -20.72
N LYS A 58 11.37 -2.66 -21.71
CA LYS A 58 10.54 -3.88 -21.66
C LYS A 58 10.76 -4.75 -20.41
N THR A 59 12.00 -4.84 -19.94
CA THR A 59 12.38 -5.62 -18.75
C THR A 59 11.81 -5.06 -17.44
N LYS A 60 11.39 -3.80 -17.42
CA LYS A 60 10.80 -3.12 -16.26
C LYS A 60 9.32 -2.77 -16.46
N SER A 61 8.82 -2.82 -17.70
CA SER A 61 7.45 -2.39 -18.03
C SER A 61 6.39 -3.25 -17.33
N TYR A 62 6.65 -4.54 -17.08
CA TYR A 62 5.73 -5.38 -16.33
C TYR A 62 5.63 -4.96 -14.85
N LEU A 63 6.72 -4.47 -14.25
CA LEU A 63 6.69 -3.92 -12.89
C LEU A 63 5.87 -2.62 -12.83
N LEU A 64 6.02 -1.76 -13.85
CA LEU A 64 5.20 -0.56 -13.98
C LEU A 64 3.72 -0.91 -14.17
N SER A 65 3.42 -1.92 -15.01
CA SER A 65 2.06 -2.45 -15.16
C SER A 65 1.47 -2.91 -13.83
N GLY A 66 2.26 -3.62 -13.01
CA GLY A 66 1.87 -4.04 -11.67
C GLY A 66 1.64 -2.87 -10.72
N ALA A 67 2.49 -1.84 -10.76
CA ALA A 67 2.33 -0.65 -9.94
C ALA A 67 1.06 0.13 -10.30
N ILE A 68 0.79 0.34 -11.58
CA ILE A 68 -0.44 0.96 -12.07
C ILE A 68 -1.66 0.13 -11.63
N ARG A 69 -1.59 -1.20 -11.77
CA ARG A 69 -2.66 -2.09 -11.33
C ARG A 69 -2.88 -2.00 -9.82
N TYR A 70 -1.83 -1.91 -9.04
CA TYR A 70 -1.92 -1.70 -7.60
C TYR A 70 -2.69 -0.41 -7.26
N TYR A 71 -2.34 0.72 -7.89
CA TYR A 71 -3.04 1.99 -7.69
C TYR A 71 -4.53 1.88 -8.04
N HIS A 72 -4.83 1.27 -9.17
CA HIS A 72 -6.21 1.06 -9.63
C HIS A 72 -7.02 0.21 -8.64
N GLU A 73 -6.46 -0.92 -8.21
CA GLU A 73 -7.15 -1.84 -7.28
C GLU A 73 -7.37 -1.25 -5.89
N HIS A 74 -6.54 -0.28 -5.47
CA HIS A 74 -6.67 0.38 -4.16
C HIS A 74 -7.42 1.71 -4.23
N GLY A 75 -7.99 2.07 -5.39
CA GLY A 75 -8.74 3.32 -5.56
C GLY A 75 -7.89 4.58 -5.39
N LEU A 76 -6.57 4.47 -5.61
CA LEU A 76 -5.66 5.61 -5.54
C LEU A 76 -5.79 6.48 -6.80
N ALA A 77 -5.28 7.72 -6.73
CA ALA A 77 -5.20 8.59 -7.89
C ALA A 77 -4.44 7.89 -9.04
N PRO A 78 -4.83 8.10 -10.32
CA PRO A 78 -4.19 7.44 -11.44
C PRO A 78 -2.66 7.64 -11.43
N PHE A 79 -1.91 6.56 -11.66
CA PHE A 79 -0.46 6.62 -11.72
C PHE A 79 -0.02 7.51 -12.89
N SER A 80 0.91 8.44 -12.67
CA SER A 80 1.39 9.35 -13.71
C SER A 80 2.71 8.85 -14.30
N VAL A 81 2.73 8.65 -15.62
CA VAL A 81 3.89 8.20 -16.40
C VAL A 81 4.43 9.35 -17.22
N ASP A 82 5.70 9.68 -17.04
CA ASP A 82 6.43 10.70 -17.80
C ASP A 82 7.78 10.16 -18.32
N SER A 83 8.54 11.00 -19.01
CA SER A 83 9.85 10.65 -19.58
C SER A 83 10.88 10.20 -18.53
N LEU A 84 10.70 10.59 -17.27
CA LEU A 84 11.60 10.25 -16.17
C LEU A 84 11.17 9.00 -15.40
N THR A 85 10.02 8.40 -15.70
CA THR A 85 9.44 7.28 -14.94
C THR A 85 10.42 6.09 -14.81
N PHE A 86 11.26 5.85 -15.82
CA PHE A 86 12.28 4.79 -15.78
C PHE A 86 13.67 5.28 -15.35
N ASN A 87 13.82 6.55 -14.96
CA ASN A 87 15.01 6.99 -14.24
C ASN A 87 15.17 6.14 -12.97
N ALA A 88 16.42 5.74 -12.66
CA ALA A 88 16.69 4.78 -11.59
C ALA A 88 16.12 5.25 -10.24
N ASP A 89 16.31 6.52 -9.90
CA ASP A 89 15.85 7.06 -8.62
C ASP A 89 14.33 7.09 -8.57
N LYS A 90 13.67 7.69 -9.56
CA LYS A 90 12.21 7.80 -9.62
C LYS A 90 11.52 6.43 -9.68
N PHE A 91 12.06 5.47 -10.45
CA PHE A 91 11.52 4.12 -10.53
C PHE A 91 11.67 3.38 -9.20
N ASN A 92 12.83 3.53 -8.55
CA ASN A 92 13.09 2.92 -7.25
C ASN A 92 12.20 3.51 -6.15
N ASP A 93 11.85 4.78 -6.23
CA ASP A 93 11.01 5.45 -5.24
C ASP A 93 9.52 5.12 -5.44
N MET A 94 9.05 5.09 -6.68
CA MET A 94 7.60 4.97 -6.96
C MET A 94 7.13 3.54 -7.22
N VAL A 95 7.94 2.70 -7.86
CA VAL A 95 7.55 1.36 -8.32
C VAL A 95 8.09 0.26 -7.41
N MET A 96 9.39 0.30 -7.11
CA MET A 96 10.04 -0.80 -6.37
C MET A 96 9.49 -1.06 -4.96
N PRO A 97 9.02 -0.06 -4.18
CA PRO A 97 8.38 -0.32 -2.88
C PRO A 97 7.09 -1.13 -2.96
N LEU A 98 6.42 -1.10 -4.11
CA LEU A 98 5.18 -1.84 -4.36
C LEU A 98 5.42 -3.28 -4.80
N VAL A 99 6.62 -3.58 -5.31
CA VAL A 99 6.96 -4.90 -5.86
C VAL A 99 7.09 -5.92 -4.73
N PRO A 100 6.36 -7.05 -4.77
CA PRO A 100 6.54 -8.13 -3.83
C PRO A 100 7.99 -8.66 -3.86
N LYS A 101 8.58 -8.85 -2.69
CA LYS A 101 10.00 -9.23 -2.55
C LYS A 101 10.24 -10.73 -2.58
N SER A 102 9.18 -11.52 -2.48
CA SER A 102 9.26 -12.97 -2.41
C SER A 102 8.10 -13.66 -3.14
N VAL A 103 8.30 -14.94 -3.45
CA VAL A 103 7.24 -15.77 -4.04
C VAL A 103 6.00 -15.85 -3.14
N PRO A 104 6.12 -16.10 -1.82
CA PRO A 104 4.96 -16.04 -0.93
C PRO A 104 4.18 -14.72 -1.01
N GLU A 105 4.85 -13.56 -1.02
CA GLU A 105 4.17 -12.27 -1.14
C GLU A 105 3.39 -12.11 -2.46
N LYS A 106 3.89 -12.67 -3.57
CA LYS A 106 3.16 -12.69 -4.84
C LYS A 106 1.92 -13.58 -4.78
N MET A 107 2.05 -14.75 -4.15
CA MET A 107 0.94 -15.67 -3.91
C MET A 107 -0.13 -15.06 -3.00
N ASP A 108 0.29 -14.39 -1.93
CA ASP A 108 -0.60 -13.71 -1.00
C ASP A 108 -1.41 -12.60 -1.70
N ARG A 109 -0.78 -11.82 -2.58
CA ARG A 109 -1.47 -10.80 -3.39
C ARG A 109 -2.53 -11.39 -4.33
N LEU A 110 -2.24 -12.52 -4.95
CA LEU A 110 -3.23 -13.21 -5.77
C LEU A 110 -4.40 -13.69 -4.92
N LEU A 111 -4.11 -14.25 -3.74
CA LEU A 111 -5.13 -14.73 -2.82
C LEU A 111 -6.00 -13.58 -2.29
N GLU A 112 -5.39 -12.44 -1.91
CA GLU A 112 -6.10 -11.22 -1.52
C GLU A 112 -6.99 -10.68 -2.65
N TYR A 113 -6.52 -10.73 -3.88
CA TYR A 113 -7.28 -10.30 -5.05
C TYR A 113 -8.48 -11.19 -5.31
N VAL A 114 -8.34 -12.52 -5.19
CA VAL A 114 -9.46 -13.46 -5.27
C VAL A 114 -10.47 -13.18 -4.16
N ALA A 115 -10.02 -12.95 -2.92
CA ALA A 115 -10.89 -12.60 -1.81
C ALA A 115 -11.67 -11.31 -2.04
N LYS A 116 -10.99 -10.27 -2.59
CA LYS A 116 -11.62 -8.98 -2.91
C LYS A 116 -12.69 -9.08 -3.98
N LYS A 117 -12.52 -9.99 -4.96
CA LYS A 117 -13.49 -10.23 -6.04
C LYS A 117 -14.64 -11.15 -5.63
N ALA A 118 -14.47 -11.92 -4.57
CA ALA A 118 -15.49 -12.83 -4.07
C ALA A 118 -16.64 -12.02 -3.45
N GLU A 119 -17.88 -12.23 -3.94
CA GLU A 119 -19.08 -11.57 -3.40
C GLU A 119 -19.42 -12.11 -1.99
N HIS A 120 -19.15 -13.38 -1.77
CA HIS A 120 -19.30 -14.04 -0.48
C HIS A 120 -18.35 -15.26 -0.38
N PRO A 121 -18.07 -15.80 0.82
CA PRO A 121 -17.32 -17.04 0.95
C PRO A 121 -17.94 -18.17 0.11
N GLY A 122 -17.12 -18.80 -0.73
CA GLY A 122 -17.55 -19.88 -1.64
C GLY A 122 -18.01 -19.44 -3.03
N SER A 123 -18.13 -18.13 -3.32
CA SER A 123 -18.40 -17.65 -4.68
C SER A 123 -17.21 -17.92 -5.62
N LEU A 124 -17.53 -18.27 -6.87
CA LEU A 124 -16.51 -18.43 -7.91
C LEU A 124 -16.02 -17.07 -8.39
N VAL A 125 -14.72 -16.95 -8.49
CA VAL A 125 -14.01 -15.77 -9.03
C VAL A 125 -13.29 -16.19 -10.31
N THR A 126 -13.50 -15.43 -11.37
CA THR A 126 -12.78 -15.63 -12.64
C THR A 126 -11.57 -14.70 -12.70
N LEU A 127 -10.39 -15.28 -12.87
CA LEU A 127 -9.15 -14.58 -13.21
C LEU A 127 -8.82 -14.81 -14.67
N TYR A 128 -8.66 -13.73 -15.43
CA TYR A 128 -8.38 -13.79 -16.86
C TYR A 128 -6.88 -13.81 -17.14
N ASN A 129 -6.45 -14.75 -17.97
CA ASN A 129 -5.05 -14.92 -18.36
C ASN A 129 -4.43 -13.66 -18.96
N ASP A 130 -5.21 -12.94 -19.78
CA ASP A 130 -4.75 -11.74 -20.47
C ASP A 130 -4.67 -10.50 -19.58
N TYR A 131 -5.38 -10.49 -18.42
CA TYR A 131 -5.61 -9.23 -17.69
C TYR A 131 -5.12 -9.22 -16.24
N ASP A 132 -5.14 -10.35 -15.54
CA ASP A 132 -5.02 -10.32 -14.08
C ASP A 132 -3.61 -10.58 -13.52
N TYR A 133 -2.66 -11.04 -14.36
CA TYR A 133 -1.29 -11.33 -13.91
C TYR A 133 -0.52 -10.13 -13.30
N PRO A 134 -0.75 -8.84 -13.68
CA PRO A 134 -0.05 -7.72 -13.06
C PRO A 134 -0.41 -7.48 -11.60
N VAL A 135 -1.53 -8.03 -11.11
CA VAL A 135 -1.95 -7.89 -9.71
C VAL A 135 -0.86 -8.35 -8.74
N ALA A 136 -0.16 -9.43 -9.09
CA ALA A 136 0.97 -9.93 -8.30
C ALA A 136 2.34 -9.56 -8.90
N PHE A 137 2.39 -8.55 -9.77
CA PHE A 137 3.63 -8.17 -10.46
C PHE A 137 4.25 -9.34 -11.23
N CYS A 138 3.43 -10.21 -11.79
CA CYS A 138 3.89 -11.28 -12.66
C CYS A 138 4.30 -10.70 -14.02
N LYS A 139 5.35 -11.26 -14.58
CA LYS A 139 5.86 -10.87 -15.89
C LYS A 139 4.87 -11.21 -17.01
N ASP A 140 4.23 -12.36 -16.88
CA ASP A 140 3.29 -12.89 -17.84
C ASP A 140 2.28 -13.83 -17.14
N TYR A 141 1.38 -14.38 -17.94
CA TYR A 141 0.41 -15.36 -17.47
C TYR A 141 1.07 -16.64 -16.93
N GLY A 142 2.14 -17.13 -17.55
CA GLY A 142 2.80 -18.38 -17.11
C GLY A 142 3.33 -18.27 -15.67
N GLU A 143 3.85 -17.12 -15.28
CA GLU A 143 4.26 -16.87 -13.90
C GLU A 143 3.05 -16.85 -12.96
N MET A 144 1.93 -16.21 -13.35
CA MET A 144 0.70 -16.22 -12.57
C MET A 144 0.15 -17.64 -12.43
N GLU A 145 0.11 -18.41 -13.50
CA GLU A 145 -0.35 -19.81 -13.51
C GLU A 145 0.45 -20.67 -12.52
N TYR A 146 1.77 -20.52 -12.50
CA TYR A 146 2.62 -21.19 -11.53
C TYR A 146 2.15 -20.94 -10.09
N TYR A 147 1.86 -19.68 -9.73
CA TYR A 147 1.38 -19.33 -8.39
C TYR A 147 -0.02 -19.87 -8.11
N MET A 148 -0.92 -19.84 -9.10
CA MET A 148 -2.28 -20.37 -8.94
C MET A 148 -2.26 -21.88 -8.69
N VAL A 149 -1.45 -22.63 -9.43
CA VAL A 149 -1.24 -24.08 -9.19
C VAL A 149 -0.73 -24.35 -7.78
N HIS A 150 0.19 -23.51 -7.27
CA HIS A 150 0.74 -23.68 -5.92
C HIS A 150 -0.26 -23.30 -4.83
N LEU A 151 -1.04 -22.24 -5.01
CA LEU A 151 -2.14 -21.89 -4.11
C LEU A 151 -3.18 -23.02 -4.03
N GLN A 152 -3.48 -23.67 -5.15
CA GLN A 152 -4.37 -24.83 -5.18
C GLN A 152 -3.78 -26.03 -4.43
N LYS A 153 -2.49 -26.38 -4.71
CA LYS A 153 -1.78 -27.47 -4.02
C LYS A 153 -1.66 -27.23 -2.52
N SER A 154 -1.53 -25.99 -2.08
CA SER A 154 -1.53 -25.60 -0.66
C SER A 154 -2.94 -25.62 -0.05
N GLY A 155 -3.97 -25.91 -0.84
CA GLY A 155 -5.35 -25.98 -0.36
C GLY A 155 -5.99 -24.61 -0.05
N TYR A 156 -5.40 -23.49 -0.47
CA TYR A 156 -5.94 -22.15 -0.22
C TYR A 156 -7.04 -21.75 -1.20
N VAL A 157 -6.98 -22.29 -2.42
CA VAL A 157 -8.01 -22.13 -3.44
C VAL A 157 -8.39 -23.49 -4.01
N GLU A 158 -9.61 -23.61 -4.51
CA GLU A 158 -10.06 -24.72 -5.33
C GLU A 158 -10.67 -24.18 -6.63
N GLY A 159 -10.62 -24.99 -7.68
CA GLY A 159 -11.10 -24.61 -9.01
C GLY A 159 -10.27 -25.20 -10.10
N ALA A 160 -10.42 -24.72 -11.32
CA ALA A 160 -9.73 -25.25 -12.49
C ALA A 160 -9.44 -24.16 -13.54
N PRO A 161 -8.37 -24.34 -14.35
CA PRO A 161 -8.17 -23.54 -15.53
C PRO A 161 -9.26 -23.83 -16.56
N THR A 162 -9.62 -22.81 -17.32
CA THR A 162 -10.50 -22.87 -18.49
C THR A 162 -9.79 -22.26 -19.67
N GLN A 163 -10.40 -22.26 -20.86
CA GLN A 163 -9.81 -21.60 -22.01
C GLN A 163 -9.74 -20.08 -21.77
N GLY A 164 -8.54 -19.58 -21.45
CA GLY A 164 -8.25 -18.15 -21.27
C GLY A 164 -8.51 -17.59 -19.86
N SER A 165 -8.87 -18.42 -18.87
CA SER A 165 -9.11 -17.98 -17.50
C SER A 165 -8.96 -19.10 -16.47
N TRP A 166 -8.96 -18.72 -15.21
CA TRP A 166 -9.12 -19.62 -14.06
C TRP A 166 -10.41 -19.30 -13.32
N ASN A 167 -11.22 -20.32 -13.04
CA ASN A 167 -12.36 -20.19 -12.14
C ASN A 167 -11.99 -20.78 -10.79
N LEU A 168 -11.98 -19.95 -9.77
CA LEU A 168 -11.47 -20.27 -8.44
C LEU A 168 -12.42 -19.81 -7.36
N ARG A 169 -12.37 -20.47 -6.22
CA ARG A 169 -12.91 -19.95 -4.96
C ARG A 169 -11.93 -20.20 -3.82
N LEU A 170 -11.97 -19.34 -2.82
CA LEU A 170 -11.21 -19.56 -1.61
C LEU A 170 -11.80 -20.70 -0.80
N THR A 171 -10.90 -21.50 -0.25
CA THR A 171 -11.25 -22.53 0.74
C THR A 171 -11.25 -21.92 2.15
N PRO A 172 -11.82 -22.62 3.16
CA PRO A 172 -11.66 -22.21 4.56
C PRO A 172 -10.21 -22.01 5.00
N PRO A 173 -9.23 -22.87 4.64
CA PRO A 173 -7.81 -22.60 4.87
C PRO A 173 -7.31 -21.33 4.21
N GLY A 174 -7.73 -21.01 2.98
CA GLY A 174 -7.37 -19.78 2.28
C GLY A 174 -7.88 -18.52 3.00
N TRP A 175 -9.13 -18.53 3.45
CA TRP A 175 -9.67 -17.44 4.27
C TRP A 175 -8.91 -17.28 5.59
N LYS A 176 -8.61 -18.40 6.26
CA LYS A 176 -7.82 -18.38 7.51
C LYS A 176 -6.42 -17.79 7.28
N HIS A 177 -5.74 -18.19 6.20
CA HIS A 177 -4.43 -17.64 5.85
C HIS A 177 -4.49 -16.12 5.63
N LEU A 178 -5.49 -15.61 4.92
CA LEU A 178 -5.68 -14.16 4.74
C LEU A 178 -5.94 -13.43 6.06
N GLU A 179 -6.69 -14.05 6.98
CA GLU A 179 -6.86 -13.49 8.33
C GLU A 179 -5.55 -13.49 9.11
N GLU A 180 -4.72 -14.51 8.95
CA GLU A 180 -3.41 -14.59 9.58
C GLU A 180 -2.46 -13.53 9.02
N LEU A 181 -2.49 -13.28 7.69
CA LEU A 181 -1.75 -12.17 7.07
C LEU A 181 -2.18 -10.81 7.63
N LYS A 182 -3.49 -10.58 7.78
CA LYS A 182 -4.02 -9.37 8.43
C LYS A 182 -3.65 -9.28 9.92
N LYS A 183 -3.38 -10.42 10.53
CA LYS A 183 -2.85 -10.53 11.90
C LYS A 183 -1.32 -10.41 11.95
N ALA A 184 -0.63 -10.31 10.79
CA ALA A 184 0.78 -10.00 10.75
C ALA A 184 1.04 -8.80 11.67
N ASN A 185 2.09 -8.86 12.47
CA ASN A 185 2.41 -7.95 13.56
C ASN A 185 1.60 -8.11 14.87
N LYS A 186 0.67 -9.07 15.01
CA LYS A 186 0.01 -9.30 16.33
C LYS A 186 0.99 -9.70 17.42
N GLU A 187 2.09 -10.34 17.05
CA GLU A 187 3.17 -10.72 17.96
C GLU A 187 4.22 -9.61 18.15
N SER A 188 4.15 -8.55 17.35
CA SER A 188 5.08 -7.42 17.49
C SER A 188 4.82 -6.67 18.80
N LYS A 189 5.91 -6.42 19.53
CA LYS A 189 5.91 -5.58 20.73
C LYS A 189 6.25 -4.11 20.42
N GLN A 190 6.34 -3.74 19.15
CA GLN A 190 6.68 -2.38 18.71
C GLN A 190 5.43 -1.60 18.32
N ALA A 191 5.36 -0.35 18.74
CA ALA A 191 4.50 0.67 18.21
C ALA A 191 5.34 1.74 17.50
N PHE A 192 4.97 2.16 16.29
CA PHE A 192 5.61 3.29 15.64
C PHE A 192 4.97 4.59 16.06
N VAL A 193 5.77 5.63 16.34
CA VAL A 193 5.28 6.95 16.75
C VAL A 193 5.65 7.97 15.68
N ALA A 194 4.64 8.38 14.91
CA ALA A 194 4.69 9.41 13.89
C ALA A 194 4.32 10.76 14.52
N MET A 195 5.29 11.66 14.69
CA MET A 195 5.06 12.98 15.26
C MET A 195 6.17 13.97 14.88
N SER A 196 5.91 15.24 15.04
CA SER A 196 6.90 16.30 14.80
C SER A 196 8.09 16.24 15.76
N PHE A 197 9.28 16.64 15.26
CA PHE A 197 10.54 16.71 16.00
C PHE A 197 10.75 18.05 16.71
N LYS A 198 9.76 18.92 16.79
CA LYS A 198 9.88 20.16 17.55
C LYS A 198 10.22 19.87 19.02
N PRO A 199 11.13 20.62 19.67
CA PRO A 199 11.59 20.35 21.02
C PRO A 199 10.45 20.16 22.03
N GLU A 200 9.38 20.95 21.90
CA GLU A 200 8.17 20.84 22.74
C GLU A 200 7.43 19.50 22.58
N LEU A 201 7.40 18.92 21.35
CA LEU A 201 6.76 17.64 21.07
C LEU A 201 7.69 16.46 21.40
N ILE A 202 9.00 16.64 21.32
CA ILE A 202 9.96 15.70 21.87
C ILE A 202 9.74 15.53 23.38
N LYS A 203 9.51 16.62 24.10
CA LYS A 203 9.17 16.55 25.53
C LYS A 203 7.86 15.80 25.76
N VAL A 204 6.82 16.08 24.96
CA VAL A 204 5.55 15.33 25.03
C VAL A 204 5.73 13.85 24.77
N PHE A 205 6.62 13.44 23.84
CA PHE A 205 6.95 12.04 23.63
C PHE A 205 7.53 11.41 24.89
N LYS A 206 8.56 12.04 25.48
CA LYS A 206 9.24 11.54 26.69
C LYS A 206 8.35 11.47 27.92
N ASP A 207 7.47 12.46 28.09
CA ASP A 207 6.66 12.58 29.31
C ASP A 207 5.29 11.87 29.17
N GLY A 208 4.75 11.79 27.93
CA GLY A 208 3.38 11.34 27.67
C GLY A 208 3.24 10.04 26.89
N ILE A 209 4.22 9.66 26.04
CA ILE A 209 4.12 8.46 25.20
C ILE A 209 5.08 7.36 25.67
N GLU A 210 6.36 7.66 25.80
CA GLU A 210 7.38 6.68 26.17
C GLU A 210 7.07 5.98 27.51
N PRO A 211 6.57 6.65 28.58
CA PRO A 211 6.27 5.98 29.84
C PRO A 211 5.20 4.88 29.75
N ILE A 212 4.36 4.89 28.71
CA ILE A 212 3.30 3.89 28.48
C ILE A 212 3.90 2.50 28.17
N GLU A 213 5.16 2.42 27.75
CA GLU A 213 5.88 1.16 27.51
C GLU A 213 5.81 0.22 28.71
N LYS A 214 6.02 0.74 29.91
CA LYS A 214 6.01 -0.03 31.15
C LYS A 214 4.64 -0.63 31.49
N GLU A 215 3.57 0.06 31.07
CA GLU A 215 2.20 -0.30 31.43
C GLU A 215 1.56 -1.22 30.35
N THR A 216 2.01 -1.11 29.11
CA THR A 216 1.42 -1.85 27.99
C THR A 216 2.31 -2.96 27.44
N GLY A 217 3.62 -2.91 27.73
CA GLY A 217 4.63 -3.85 27.22
C GLY A 217 5.07 -3.58 25.78
N PHE A 218 4.52 -2.53 25.12
CA PHE A 218 4.94 -2.13 23.78
C PHE A 218 6.10 -1.14 23.82
N THR A 219 7.09 -1.32 22.94
CA THR A 219 8.16 -0.34 22.73
C THR A 219 7.69 0.77 21.77
N MET A 220 7.80 2.01 22.19
CA MET A 220 7.38 3.19 21.43
C MET A 220 8.52 3.67 20.52
N LYS A 221 8.55 3.18 19.28
CA LYS A 221 9.62 3.46 18.33
C LYS A 221 9.35 4.73 17.54
N ARG A 222 10.26 5.70 17.65
CA ARG A 222 10.33 6.89 16.82
C ARG A 222 11.62 6.86 15.99
N VAL A 223 11.58 7.28 14.74
CA VAL A 223 12.77 7.43 13.89
C VAL A 223 13.09 8.91 13.76
N ASP A 224 14.19 9.36 14.36
CA ASP A 224 14.63 10.75 14.27
C ASP A 224 15.32 10.99 12.92
N SER A 225 14.90 12.05 12.22
CA SER A 225 15.26 12.34 10.83
C SER A 225 16.47 13.30 10.71
N GLU A 226 17.35 13.40 11.71
CA GLU A 226 18.43 14.40 11.68
C GLU A 226 19.65 14.01 10.83
N GLU A 227 19.72 12.80 10.24
CA GLU A 227 20.86 12.44 9.38
C GLU A 227 20.40 11.86 8.02
N HIS A 228 20.55 12.68 6.96
CA HIS A 228 20.59 12.38 5.51
C HIS A 228 19.29 11.94 4.78
N ASN A 229 18.93 12.78 3.80
CA ASN A 229 17.64 12.81 3.07
C ASN A 229 17.21 11.54 2.32
N ASP A 230 18.08 10.61 1.92
CA ASP A 230 17.73 9.53 0.97
C ASP A 230 17.57 8.14 1.61
N LYS A 231 18.02 7.94 2.85
CA LYS A 231 17.92 6.64 3.55
C LYS A 231 16.81 6.56 4.61
N ILE A 232 16.21 7.67 4.95
CA ILE A 232 15.25 7.82 6.06
C ILE A 232 13.93 7.19 5.71
N ASP A 233 13.41 7.40 4.50
CA ASP A 233 12.10 6.91 4.06
C ASP A 233 12.02 5.39 4.09
N ASN A 234 13.08 4.69 3.66
CA ASN A 234 13.12 3.24 3.71
C ASN A 234 13.15 2.69 5.13
N ARG A 235 13.81 3.40 6.07
CA ARG A 235 13.85 3.02 7.48
C ARG A 235 12.50 3.23 8.15
N ILE A 236 11.84 4.36 7.92
CA ILE A 236 10.49 4.66 8.41
C ILE A 236 9.50 3.60 7.92
N ILE A 237 9.47 3.31 6.63
CA ILE A 237 8.65 2.27 6.00
C ILE A 237 8.88 0.91 6.67
N SER A 238 10.16 0.54 6.89
CA SER A 238 10.52 -0.72 7.53
C SER A 238 10.04 -0.79 8.99
N GLU A 239 10.22 0.29 9.75
CA GLU A 239 9.79 0.33 11.15
C GLU A 239 8.25 0.33 11.28
N ILE A 240 7.53 1.04 10.40
CA ILE A 240 6.06 0.96 10.36
C ILE A 240 5.60 -0.47 10.08
N ARG A 241 6.19 -1.15 9.09
CA ARG A 241 5.85 -2.54 8.76
C ARG A 241 6.08 -3.54 9.89
N LYS A 242 7.04 -3.28 10.76
CA LYS A 242 7.34 -4.13 11.93
C LYS A 242 6.42 -3.87 13.11
N SER A 243 5.68 -2.75 13.08
CA SER A 243 4.92 -2.29 14.25
C SER A 243 3.56 -2.96 14.37
N ARG A 244 3.13 -3.19 15.61
CA ARG A 244 1.81 -3.70 15.98
C ARG A 244 0.71 -2.70 15.68
N PHE A 245 1.00 -1.42 15.92
CA PHE A 245 0.14 -0.28 15.67
C PHE A 245 0.99 0.98 15.48
N LEU A 246 0.37 2.05 15.01
CA LEU A 246 0.99 3.35 14.83
C LEU A 246 0.25 4.40 15.67
N ILE A 247 0.99 5.26 16.35
CA ILE A 247 0.48 6.47 17.01
C ILE A 247 0.84 7.65 16.11
N ALA A 248 -0.15 8.41 15.65
CA ALA A 248 0.04 9.58 14.79
C ALA A 248 -0.40 10.85 15.52
N ASP A 249 0.55 11.76 15.81
CA ASP A 249 0.25 13.06 16.42
C ASP A 249 0.24 14.18 15.38
N PHE A 250 -0.95 14.77 15.20
CA PHE A 250 -1.21 15.81 14.21
C PHE A 250 -1.11 17.24 14.77
N THR A 251 -0.52 17.43 15.94
CA THR A 251 -0.40 18.74 16.57
C THR A 251 0.30 19.78 15.69
N ASP A 252 1.35 19.38 14.97
CA ASP A 252 2.15 20.27 14.11
C ASP A 252 1.78 20.17 12.61
N GLN A 253 0.75 19.42 12.24
CA GLN A 253 0.26 19.25 10.86
C GLN A 253 1.34 18.84 9.84
N ARG A 254 2.35 18.05 10.27
CA ARG A 254 3.45 17.59 9.40
C ARG A 254 2.93 16.63 8.33
N GLN A 255 3.23 16.92 7.07
CA GLN A 255 2.84 16.08 5.94
C GLN A 255 3.36 14.64 6.05
N GLY A 256 4.58 14.45 6.58
CA GLY A 256 5.15 13.12 6.85
C GLY A 256 4.28 12.27 7.77
N VAL A 257 3.68 12.87 8.81
CA VAL A 257 2.78 12.15 9.73
C VAL A 257 1.50 11.68 9.01
N TYR A 258 0.96 12.49 8.10
CA TYR A 258 -0.18 12.07 7.27
C TYR A 258 0.18 10.91 6.35
N PHE A 259 1.37 10.96 5.72
CA PHE A 259 1.87 9.88 4.88
C PHE A 259 2.06 8.59 5.68
N GLU A 260 2.73 8.66 6.83
CA GLU A 260 3.01 7.51 7.71
C GLU A 260 1.72 6.86 8.21
N ALA A 261 0.75 7.67 8.64
CA ALA A 261 -0.56 7.19 9.08
C ALA A 261 -1.36 6.54 7.94
N GLY A 262 -1.38 7.16 6.75
CA GLY A 262 -2.01 6.62 5.56
C GLY A 262 -1.35 5.32 5.09
N TYR A 263 -0.02 5.25 5.14
CA TYR A 263 0.72 4.04 4.81
C TYR A 263 0.40 2.89 5.77
N ALA A 264 0.37 3.15 7.08
CA ALA A 264 -0.01 2.16 8.09
C ALA A 264 -1.44 1.64 7.88
N LEU A 265 -2.41 2.53 7.59
CA LEU A 265 -3.78 2.16 7.25
C LEU A 265 -3.84 1.26 6.02
N GLY A 266 -3.09 1.60 4.96
CA GLY A 266 -3.01 0.81 3.73
C GLY A 266 -2.45 -0.60 3.95
N LEU A 267 -1.62 -0.79 4.99
CA LEU A 267 -1.12 -2.09 5.44
C LEU A 267 -2.05 -2.82 6.43
N GLY A 268 -3.20 -2.23 6.79
CA GLY A 268 -4.08 -2.77 7.81
C GLY A 268 -3.53 -2.66 9.25
N ILE A 269 -2.47 -1.85 9.46
CA ILE A 269 -1.90 -1.58 10.78
C ILE A 269 -2.80 -0.56 11.49
N PRO A 270 -3.30 -0.85 12.71
CA PRO A 270 -4.13 0.08 13.45
C PRO A 270 -3.43 1.41 13.69
N VAL A 271 -4.13 2.53 13.46
CA VAL A 271 -3.62 3.88 13.73
C VAL A 271 -4.40 4.52 14.86
N ILE A 272 -3.69 4.98 15.90
CA ILE A 272 -4.24 5.77 17.00
C ILE A 272 -3.92 7.24 16.71
N TRP A 273 -4.97 8.01 16.47
CA TRP A 273 -4.90 9.41 16.10
C TRP A 273 -4.85 10.29 17.34
N THR A 274 -3.90 11.22 17.45
CA THR A 274 -3.78 12.17 18.55
C THR A 274 -3.57 13.59 18.05
N CYS A 275 -4.03 14.57 18.80
CA CYS A 275 -3.80 15.98 18.49
C CYS A 275 -3.99 16.85 19.74
N ARG A 276 -3.15 17.87 19.92
CA ARG A 276 -3.33 18.88 20.99
C ARG A 276 -4.63 19.64 20.77
N LYS A 277 -5.36 19.94 21.86
CA LYS A 277 -6.69 20.56 21.83
C LYS A 277 -6.75 21.85 20.99
N ASN A 278 -5.73 22.68 21.08
CA ASN A 278 -5.72 23.98 20.39
C ASN A 278 -5.45 23.83 18.87
N ASN A 279 -4.96 22.67 18.41
CA ASN A 279 -4.56 22.41 17.03
C ASN A 279 -5.58 21.52 16.28
N ILE A 280 -6.53 20.89 16.96
CA ILE A 280 -7.46 19.93 16.35
C ILE A 280 -8.27 20.52 15.18
N LYS A 281 -8.62 21.81 15.24
CA LYS A 281 -9.34 22.50 14.16
C LYS A 281 -8.49 22.70 12.91
N GLN A 282 -7.18 22.58 13.00
CA GLN A 282 -6.23 22.72 11.90
C GLN A 282 -5.99 21.40 11.19
N CYS A 283 -6.38 20.25 11.77
CA CYS A 283 -6.27 18.95 11.11
C CYS A 283 -7.00 18.94 9.78
N HIS A 284 -6.39 18.28 8.79
CA HIS A 284 -6.99 18.15 7.46
C HIS A 284 -8.40 17.56 7.56
N PHE A 285 -9.33 18.05 6.75
CA PHE A 285 -10.74 17.67 6.84
C PHE A 285 -10.98 16.17 6.66
N ASP A 286 -10.19 15.50 5.79
CA ASP A 286 -10.27 14.05 5.56
C ASP A 286 -9.92 13.22 6.80
N THR A 287 -9.11 13.77 7.71
CA THR A 287 -8.71 13.06 8.93
C THR A 287 -9.60 13.38 10.14
N ARG A 288 -10.45 14.39 10.05
CA ARG A 288 -11.38 14.77 11.15
C ARG A 288 -12.44 13.71 11.43
N GLN A 289 -12.73 12.84 10.48
CA GLN A 289 -13.66 11.72 10.67
C GLN A 289 -13.10 10.63 11.61
N TYR A 290 -11.77 10.57 11.80
CA TYR A 290 -11.16 9.62 12.72
C TYR A 290 -11.28 10.11 14.17
N ASN A 291 -11.48 9.18 15.10
CA ASN A 291 -11.60 9.47 16.51
C ASN A 291 -10.24 9.83 17.14
N HIS A 292 -9.92 11.12 17.14
CA HIS A 292 -8.69 11.64 17.73
C HIS A 292 -8.73 11.62 19.26
N ILE A 293 -7.63 11.21 19.88
CA ILE A 293 -7.35 11.50 21.28
C ILE A 293 -6.93 12.97 21.34
N VAL A 294 -7.84 13.82 21.81
CA VAL A 294 -7.57 15.25 22.01
C VAL A 294 -7.01 15.45 23.41
N TRP A 295 -5.83 16.11 23.51
CA TRP A 295 -5.09 16.28 24.75
C TRP A 295 -4.63 17.72 24.96
N LYS A 296 -4.41 18.10 26.24
CA LYS A 296 -3.89 19.41 26.65
C LYS A 296 -2.51 19.31 27.27
N THR A 297 -2.25 18.29 28.07
CA THR A 297 -0.99 18.03 28.77
C THR A 297 -0.45 16.65 28.39
N ALA A 298 0.85 16.41 28.63
CA ALA A 298 1.48 15.11 28.42
C ALA A 298 0.85 14.02 29.29
N ASP A 299 0.47 14.34 30.54
CA ASP A 299 -0.19 13.40 31.45
C ASP A 299 -1.58 13.00 30.94
N GLU A 300 -2.37 13.97 30.43
CA GLU A 300 -3.67 13.68 29.81
C GLU A 300 -3.51 12.78 28.57
N LEU A 301 -2.50 13.04 27.74
CA LEU A 301 -2.17 12.19 26.59
C LEU A 301 -1.82 10.78 27.06
N LYS A 302 -0.94 10.65 28.06
CA LYS A 302 -0.52 9.38 28.63
C LYS A 302 -1.71 8.51 29.05
N GLU A 303 -2.58 9.05 29.87
CA GLU A 303 -3.74 8.30 30.39
C GLU A 303 -4.72 7.91 29.27
N LYS A 304 -5.07 8.83 28.37
CA LYS A 304 -6.00 8.56 27.27
C LYS A 304 -5.42 7.56 26.27
N LEU A 305 -4.14 7.69 25.95
CA LEU A 305 -3.46 6.83 25.00
C LEU A 305 -3.29 5.41 25.56
N LYS A 306 -2.87 5.28 26.85
CA LYS A 306 -2.82 3.99 27.54
C LYS A 306 -4.17 3.28 27.47
N ASN A 307 -5.25 3.97 27.89
CA ASN A 307 -6.59 3.39 27.88
C ASN A 307 -7.04 2.98 26.49
N ARG A 308 -6.73 3.77 25.45
CA ARG A 308 -7.03 3.43 24.06
C ARG A 308 -6.25 2.18 23.62
N ILE A 309 -4.95 2.09 23.91
CA ILE A 309 -4.12 0.94 23.57
C ILE A 309 -4.68 -0.33 24.25
N LEU A 310 -4.94 -0.27 25.54
CA LEU A 310 -5.47 -1.43 26.28
C LEU A 310 -6.85 -1.87 25.75
N ALA A 311 -7.71 -0.94 25.38
CA ALA A 311 -9.05 -1.24 24.88
C ALA A 311 -9.07 -1.77 23.43
N THR A 312 -8.15 -1.33 22.57
CA THR A 312 -8.22 -1.61 21.12
C THR A 312 -7.13 -2.56 20.61
N ILE A 313 -5.96 -2.56 21.26
CA ILE A 313 -4.80 -3.36 20.87
C ILE A 313 -4.52 -4.48 21.89
N GLY A 314 -4.73 -4.19 23.18
CA GLY A 314 -4.38 -5.05 24.32
C GLY A 314 -2.99 -4.75 24.87
N THR A 315 -2.39 -5.73 25.57
CA THR A 315 -1.01 -5.68 26.07
C THR A 315 -0.10 -6.53 25.19
N ALA A 316 1.17 -6.14 25.09
CA ALA A 316 2.18 -7.05 24.52
C ALA A 316 2.35 -8.22 25.51
N LYS A 317 1.95 -9.44 25.10
CA LYS A 317 2.15 -10.63 25.92
C LYS A 317 3.63 -10.74 26.30
N SER A 318 3.94 -10.85 27.58
CA SER A 318 5.25 -11.30 28.01
C SER A 318 5.40 -12.73 27.47
N SER A 319 6.39 -12.96 26.62
CA SER A 319 6.90 -14.31 26.41
C SER A 319 7.43 -14.78 27.78
N ASN A 320 6.61 -15.47 28.53
CA ASN A 320 7.14 -16.29 29.64
C ASN A 320 8.01 -17.39 29.02
N PRO A 321 9.18 -17.61 29.58
CA PRO A 321 10.15 -18.59 29.09
C PRO A 321 9.60 -20.01 29.07
#